data_9aa2716477883cfc8b8821ec37d7e591
#
_entry.id   9aa2716477883cfc8b8821ec37d7e591
#
_cell.length_a   1.000
_cell.length_b   1.000
_cell.length_c   1.000
_cell.angle_alpha   90.00
_cell.angle_beta   90.00
_cell.angle_gamma   90.00
#
_symmetry.space_group_name_H-M   'P 1'
#
loop_
_entity.id
_entity.type
_entity.pdbx_description
1 polymer ?
#
loop_
_entity_poly.entity_id
_entity_poly.type
_entity_poly.pdbx_seq_one_letter_code
_entity_poly.pdbx_strand_id
1 'polypeptide(L)'
;MTKLPILTALIHPLNLAMLVLTLFATLLSAWWLLPVGLLFWGLMVFNVARDRSLRLSHRMDQRAPLTQRFEAYYNRIERSQVSIFNTLNSAPNRIRKVMEPVQAEVEALTDETYALCRRMTALENYRLVSESQPDLSGDLARINQVIESTDDALVRREYEESRQALQERLHKLEMVSTQLERVEAQLLSLANELDGVVTEVVRYQAAGPERAAARVPELVAKLREEGEKLRAFEDEAVRL
;
A
#
# COMPACT_ATOMS: atom_id res chain seq x y z
N MET A 1 -1.94 -8.64 -16.32
CA MET A 1 -2.67 -9.90 -16.53
C MET A 1 -2.95 -10.50 -15.16
N THR A 2 -4.14 -10.28 -14.65
CA THR A 2 -4.59 -10.78 -13.34
C THR A 2 -4.71 -12.30 -13.43
N LYS A 3 -3.76 -13.03 -12.85
CA LYS A 3 -3.90 -14.47 -12.67
C LYS A 3 -5.13 -14.70 -11.80
N LEU A 4 -6.11 -15.41 -12.35
CA LEU A 4 -7.36 -15.72 -11.65
C LEU A 4 -7.04 -16.31 -10.26
N PRO A 5 -7.72 -15.88 -9.18
CA PRO A 5 -7.49 -16.39 -7.81
C PRO A 5 -7.71 -17.91 -7.72
N ILE A 6 -8.39 -18.50 -8.67
CA ILE A 6 -8.60 -19.94 -8.82
C ILE A 6 -7.30 -20.70 -9.15
N LEU A 7 -6.39 -20.10 -9.95
CA LEU A 7 -5.12 -20.76 -10.31
C LEU A 7 -4.16 -20.86 -9.13
N THR A 8 -4.13 -19.84 -8.27
CA THR A 8 -3.31 -19.85 -7.04
C THR A 8 -3.87 -20.79 -5.97
N ALA A 9 -5.20 -20.89 -5.86
CA ALA A 9 -5.84 -21.88 -5.01
C ALA A 9 -5.58 -23.32 -5.50
N LEU A 10 -5.46 -23.52 -6.80
CA LEU A 10 -5.19 -24.83 -7.40
C LEU A 10 -3.76 -25.33 -7.09
N ILE A 11 -2.78 -24.41 -7.05
CA ILE A 11 -1.36 -24.71 -6.83
C ILE A 11 -1.02 -24.76 -5.32
N HIS A 12 -1.98 -24.44 -4.44
CA HIS A 12 -1.74 -24.49 -3.00
C HIS A 12 -1.28 -25.91 -2.59
N PRO A 13 -0.18 -26.07 -1.80
CA PRO A 13 0.43 -27.37 -1.54
C PRO A 13 -0.54 -28.40 -0.92
N LEU A 14 -1.49 -27.93 -0.14
CA LEU A 14 -2.52 -28.76 0.48
C LEU A 14 -3.52 -29.30 -0.55
N ASN A 15 -3.91 -28.50 -1.54
CA ASN A 15 -4.83 -28.90 -2.61
C ASN A 15 -4.16 -29.85 -3.60
N LEU A 16 -2.86 -29.64 -3.85
CA LEU A 16 -2.05 -30.52 -4.68
C LEU A 16 -1.84 -31.88 -4.00
N ALA A 17 -1.56 -31.90 -2.68
CA ALA A 17 -1.43 -33.12 -1.91
C ALA A 17 -2.74 -33.95 -1.90
N MET A 18 -3.89 -33.30 -1.73
CA MET A 18 -5.21 -33.94 -1.80
C MET A 18 -5.51 -34.54 -3.18
N LEU A 19 -5.13 -33.81 -4.26
CA LEU A 19 -5.32 -34.30 -5.62
C LEU A 19 -4.46 -35.54 -5.89
N VAL A 20 -3.19 -35.53 -5.47
CA VAL A 20 -2.29 -36.68 -5.57
C VAL A 20 -2.80 -37.85 -4.75
N LEU A 21 -3.26 -37.61 -3.53
CA LEU A 21 -3.80 -38.65 -2.64
C LEU A 21 -5.08 -39.29 -3.20
N THR A 22 -5.95 -38.48 -3.83
CA THR A 22 -7.16 -38.96 -4.48
C THR A 22 -6.84 -39.82 -5.71
N LEU A 23 -5.87 -39.37 -6.53
CA LEU A 23 -5.38 -40.16 -7.69
C LEU A 23 -4.76 -41.51 -7.22
N PHE A 24 -3.98 -41.47 -6.16
CA PHE A 24 -3.35 -42.67 -5.62
C PHE A 24 -4.38 -43.66 -5.01
N ALA A 25 -5.38 -43.14 -4.30
CA ALA A 25 -6.47 -43.91 -3.74
C ALA A 25 -7.34 -44.57 -4.83
N THR A 26 -7.60 -43.86 -5.94
CA THR A 26 -8.36 -44.40 -7.08
C THR A 26 -7.61 -45.49 -7.83
N LEU A 27 -6.28 -45.41 -7.89
CA LEU A 27 -5.44 -46.43 -8.55
C LEU A 27 -5.40 -47.74 -7.76
N LEU A 28 -5.54 -47.65 -6.44
CA LEU A 28 -5.38 -48.80 -5.54
C LEU A 28 -6.68 -49.50 -5.10
N SER A 29 -7.86 -48.86 -5.16
CA SER A 29 -8.99 -49.39 -4.41
C SER A 29 -10.37 -49.39 -5.07
N ALA A 30 -10.82 -48.36 -5.77
CA ALA A 30 -12.14 -48.39 -6.41
C ALA A 30 -12.43 -47.14 -7.24
N TRP A 31 -12.78 -47.31 -8.49
CA TRP A 31 -13.15 -46.25 -9.45
C TRP A 31 -14.25 -45.27 -8.95
N TRP A 32 -15.17 -45.72 -8.13
CA TRP A 32 -16.26 -44.88 -7.62
C TRP A 32 -15.81 -43.83 -6.60
N LEU A 33 -14.61 -43.92 -6.04
CA LEU A 33 -14.01 -42.90 -5.16
C LEU A 33 -13.55 -41.64 -5.94
N LEU A 34 -13.34 -41.73 -7.25
CA LEU A 34 -12.89 -40.63 -8.08
C LEU A 34 -13.87 -39.43 -8.06
N PRO A 35 -15.18 -39.58 -8.31
CA PRO A 35 -16.12 -38.46 -8.28
C PRO A 35 -16.26 -37.87 -6.87
N VAL A 36 -16.20 -38.66 -5.81
CA VAL A 36 -16.28 -38.18 -4.43
C VAL A 36 -15.03 -37.38 -4.05
N GLY A 37 -13.85 -37.87 -4.41
CA GLY A 37 -12.58 -37.15 -4.17
C GLY A 37 -12.49 -35.84 -4.95
N LEU A 38 -12.95 -35.81 -6.21
CA LEU A 38 -13.04 -34.60 -7.02
C LEU A 38 -14.02 -33.57 -6.43
N LEU A 39 -15.14 -34.01 -5.89
CA LEU A 39 -16.12 -33.15 -5.23
C LEU A 39 -15.55 -32.52 -3.97
N PHE A 40 -14.88 -33.31 -3.11
CA PHE A 40 -14.19 -32.81 -1.91
C PHE A 40 -13.06 -31.84 -2.28
N TRP A 41 -12.26 -32.16 -3.29
CA TRP A 41 -11.20 -31.29 -3.79
C TRP A 41 -11.76 -29.97 -4.32
N GLY A 42 -12.82 -30.01 -5.13
CA GLY A 42 -13.50 -28.80 -5.63
C GLY A 42 -14.06 -27.91 -4.51
N LEU A 43 -14.63 -28.54 -3.47
CA LEU A 43 -15.15 -27.84 -2.29
C LEU A 43 -14.03 -27.18 -1.48
N MET A 44 -12.87 -27.86 -1.38
CA MET A 44 -11.69 -27.33 -0.71
C MET A 44 -11.05 -26.17 -1.50
N VAL A 45 -10.92 -26.29 -2.84
CA VAL A 45 -10.47 -25.21 -3.72
C VAL A 45 -11.41 -24.00 -3.63
N PHE A 46 -12.72 -24.24 -3.60
CA PHE A 46 -13.72 -23.19 -3.45
C PHE A 46 -13.61 -22.47 -2.10
N ASN A 47 -13.42 -23.20 -1.00
CA ASN A 47 -13.20 -22.60 0.32
C ASN A 47 -11.90 -21.77 0.39
N VAL A 48 -10.80 -22.33 -0.12
CA VAL A 48 -9.50 -21.62 -0.18
C VAL A 48 -9.59 -20.38 -1.08
N ALA A 49 -10.27 -20.47 -2.25
CA ALA A 49 -10.48 -19.33 -3.13
C ALA A 49 -11.38 -18.23 -2.51
N ARG A 50 -12.24 -18.61 -1.55
CA ARG A 50 -13.11 -17.69 -0.82
C ARG A 50 -12.44 -17.10 0.42
N ASP A 51 -11.32 -17.64 0.85
CA ASP A 51 -10.59 -17.16 2.02
C ASP A 51 -9.95 -15.79 1.71
N ARG A 52 -10.45 -14.78 2.40
CA ARG A 52 -10.03 -13.38 2.26
C ARG A 52 -8.58 -13.17 2.74
N SER A 53 -8.12 -14.00 3.70
CA SER A 53 -6.76 -13.91 4.25
C SER A 53 -5.70 -14.31 3.23
N LEU A 54 -5.96 -15.36 2.44
CA LEU A 54 -5.06 -15.82 1.38
C LEU A 54 -5.01 -14.83 0.20
N ARG A 55 -6.11 -14.13 -0.07
CA ARG A 55 -6.14 -13.07 -1.08
C ARG A 55 -5.32 -11.85 -0.65
N LEU A 56 -5.36 -11.49 0.63
CA LEU A 56 -4.55 -10.41 1.18
C LEU A 56 -3.07 -10.74 1.12
N SER A 57 -2.64 -11.91 1.62
CA SER A 57 -1.23 -12.31 1.59
C SER A 57 -0.68 -12.38 0.15
N HIS A 58 -1.47 -12.89 -0.80
CA HIS A 58 -1.05 -12.95 -2.20
C HIS A 58 -0.95 -11.57 -2.87
N ARG A 59 -1.80 -10.61 -2.50
CA ARG A 59 -1.68 -9.21 -2.95
C ARG A 59 -0.42 -8.57 -2.36
N MET A 60 -0.08 -8.87 -1.11
CA MET A 60 1.12 -8.36 -0.44
C MET A 60 2.39 -8.86 -1.14
N ASP A 61 2.49 -10.14 -1.47
CA ASP A 61 3.66 -10.74 -2.15
C ASP A 61 3.89 -10.21 -3.58
N GLN A 62 2.87 -9.65 -4.23
CA GLN A 62 2.97 -9.12 -5.61
C GLN A 62 3.24 -7.62 -5.68
N ARG A 63 3.34 -6.94 -4.54
CA ARG A 63 3.59 -5.50 -4.50
C ARG A 63 5.03 -5.17 -4.88
N ALA A 64 5.21 -4.13 -5.70
CA ALA A 64 6.54 -3.63 -6.03
C ALA A 64 7.23 -3.08 -4.76
N PRO A 65 8.56 -3.22 -4.63
CA PRO A 65 9.28 -2.71 -3.47
C PRO A 65 9.13 -1.19 -3.37
N LEU A 66 8.96 -0.73 -2.14
CA LEU A 66 8.95 0.68 -1.78
C LEU A 66 10.37 1.12 -1.40
N THR A 67 10.66 2.42 -1.41
CA THR A 67 11.88 2.94 -0.79
C THR A 67 11.85 2.72 0.71
N GLN A 68 13.02 2.53 1.32
CA GLN A 68 13.17 2.27 2.75
C GLN A 68 12.45 3.32 3.62
N ARG A 69 12.37 4.56 3.13
CA ARG A 69 11.69 5.67 3.79
C ARG A 69 10.20 5.40 3.99
N PHE A 70 9.49 4.93 2.96
CA PHE A 70 8.04 4.70 2.98
C PHE A 70 7.67 3.29 3.42
N GLU A 71 8.56 2.33 3.24
CA GLU A 71 8.35 0.93 3.58
C GLU A 71 8.03 0.75 5.08
N ALA A 72 8.75 1.45 5.97
CA ALA A 72 8.56 1.34 7.40
C ALA A 72 7.15 1.76 7.85
N TYR A 73 6.63 2.89 7.32
CA TYR A 73 5.29 3.39 7.62
C TYR A 73 4.22 2.49 7.02
N TYR A 74 4.40 2.11 5.76
CA TYR A 74 3.47 1.22 5.09
C TYR A 74 3.36 -0.14 5.79
N ASN A 75 4.47 -0.76 6.18
CA ASN A 75 4.49 -2.02 6.91
C ASN A 75 3.81 -1.92 8.29
N ARG A 76 3.82 -0.75 8.93
CA ARG A 76 3.07 -0.52 10.17
C ARG A 76 1.57 -0.48 9.90
N ILE A 77 1.13 0.24 8.87
CA ILE A 77 -0.27 0.34 8.43
C ILE A 77 -0.80 -1.06 8.04
N GLU A 78 -0.04 -1.81 7.26
CA GLU A 78 -0.37 -3.18 6.86
C GLU A 78 -0.50 -4.13 8.06
N ARG A 79 0.38 -4.03 9.05
CA ARG A 79 0.26 -4.80 10.30
C ARG A 79 -1.01 -4.46 11.06
N SER A 80 -1.41 -3.20 11.12
CA SER A 80 -2.66 -2.77 11.77
C SER A 80 -3.87 -3.35 11.01
N GLN A 81 -3.86 -3.33 9.66
CA GLN A 81 -4.88 -3.99 8.84
C GLN A 81 -4.98 -5.49 9.15
N VAL A 82 -3.85 -6.21 9.17
CA VAL A 82 -3.81 -7.64 9.47
C VAL A 82 -4.32 -7.92 10.89
N SER A 83 -3.98 -7.07 11.86
CA SER A 83 -4.44 -7.18 13.25
C SER A 83 -5.96 -7.01 13.34
N ILE A 84 -6.53 -6.01 12.68
CA ILE A 84 -7.99 -5.79 12.60
C ILE A 84 -8.66 -7.02 11.99
N PHE A 85 -8.14 -7.49 10.88
CA PHE A 85 -8.67 -8.65 10.16
C PHE A 85 -8.67 -9.91 11.03
N ASN A 86 -7.56 -10.22 11.70
CA ASN A 86 -7.43 -11.39 12.58
C ASN A 86 -8.37 -11.29 13.79
N THR A 87 -8.47 -10.10 14.39
CA THR A 87 -9.40 -9.84 15.50
C THR A 87 -10.86 -10.07 15.07
N LEU A 88 -11.26 -9.58 13.90
CA LEU A 88 -12.61 -9.77 13.39
C LEU A 88 -12.90 -11.22 12.96
N ASN A 89 -11.92 -11.92 12.43
CA ASN A 89 -12.09 -13.34 12.09
C ASN A 89 -12.28 -14.24 13.31
N SER A 90 -11.66 -13.89 14.43
CA SER A 90 -11.85 -14.60 15.71
C SER A 90 -13.15 -14.21 16.43
N ALA A 91 -13.81 -13.12 16.01
CA ALA A 91 -15.03 -12.64 16.62
C ALA A 91 -16.27 -13.46 16.25
N PRO A 92 -17.31 -13.49 17.12
CA PRO A 92 -18.59 -14.09 16.80
C PRO A 92 -19.20 -13.54 15.51
N ASN A 93 -19.92 -14.37 14.74
CA ASN A 93 -20.49 -13.99 13.43
C ASN A 93 -21.33 -12.70 13.46
N ARG A 94 -22.04 -12.40 14.57
CA ARG A 94 -22.84 -11.20 14.72
C ARG A 94 -21.98 -9.94 14.75
N ILE A 95 -20.87 -9.96 15.49
CA ILE A 95 -19.93 -8.84 15.57
C ILE A 95 -19.22 -8.67 14.24
N ARG A 96 -18.78 -9.75 13.62
CA ARG A 96 -18.11 -9.71 12.31
C ARG A 96 -18.97 -9.06 11.23
N LYS A 97 -20.27 -9.38 11.16
CA LYS A 97 -21.21 -8.76 10.20
C LYS A 97 -21.37 -7.26 10.46
N VAL A 98 -21.47 -6.85 11.72
CA VAL A 98 -21.61 -5.44 12.10
C VAL A 98 -20.34 -4.65 11.73
N MET A 99 -19.17 -5.24 11.87
CA MET A 99 -17.87 -4.60 11.63
C MET A 99 -17.37 -4.73 10.17
N GLU A 100 -18.10 -5.42 9.32
CA GLU A 100 -17.73 -5.59 7.89
C GLU A 100 -17.48 -4.26 7.15
N PRO A 101 -18.26 -3.17 7.37
CA PRO A 101 -17.98 -1.86 6.76
C PRO A 101 -16.63 -1.28 7.19
N VAL A 102 -16.24 -1.43 8.47
CA VAL A 102 -14.94 -0.97 8.97
C VAL A 102 -13.81 -1.73 8.29
N GLN A 103 -13.95 -3.05 8.18
CA GLN A 103 -12.95 -3.88 7.51
C GLN A 103 -12.78 -3.48 6.03
N ALA A 104 -13.87 -3.21 5.33
CA ALA A 104 -13.84 -2.79 3.93
C ALA A 104 -13.14 -1.43 3.76
N GLU A 105 -13.40 -0.49 4.66
CA GLU A 105 -12.80 0.85 4.63
C GLU A 105 -11.30 0.80 4.96
N VAL A 106 -10.89 -0.01 5.95
CA VAL A 106 -9.46 -0.23 6.26
C VAL A 106 -8.72 -0.87 5.09
N GLU A 107 -9.34 -1.83 4.38
CA GLU A 107 -8.76 -2.45 3.18
C GLU A 107 -8.57 -1.41 2.06
N ALA A 108 -9.59 -0.59 1.79
CA ALA A 108 -9.52 0.47 0.79
C ALA A 108 -8.44 1.50 1.13
N LEU A 109 -8.39 1.95 2.38
CA LEU A 109 -7.41 2.92 2.88
C LEU A 109 -5.98 2.40 2.78
N THR A 110 -5.75 1.11 3.07
CA THR A 110 -4.43 0.50 2.93
C THR A 110 -4.00 0.40 1.47
N ASP A 111 -4.91 0.08 0.55
CA ASP A 111 -4.61 0.02 -0.88
C ASP A 111 -4.31 1.43 -1.45
N GLU A 112 -5.04 2.46 -1.04
CA GLU A 112 -4.77 3.86 -1.39
C GLU A 112 -3.41 4.32 -0.84
N THR A 113 -3.11 3.96 0.41
CA THR A 113 -1.80 4.26 1.03
C THR A 113 -0.65 3.62 0.25
N TYR A 114 -0.80 2.36 -0.19
CA TYR A 114 0.21 1.73 -1.03
C TYR A 114 0.41 2.46 -2.35
N ALA A 115 -0.68 2.87 -3.01
CA ALA A 115 -0.60 3.62 -4.26
C ALA A 115 0.15 4.94 -4.08
N LEU A 116 -0.14 5.68 -3.00
CA LEU A 116 0.58 6.90 -2.62
C LEU A 116 2.07 6.63 -2.37
N CYS A 117 2.41 5.65 -1.51
CA CYS A 117 3.80 5.27 -1.22
C CYS A 117 4.59 4.90 -2.48
N ARG A 118 3.96 4.20 -3.42
CA ARG A 118 4.58 3.83 -4.70
C ARG A 118 4.90 5.06 -5.56
N ARG A 119 4.01 6.06 -5.60
CA ARG A 119 4.26 7.31 -6.33
C ARG A 119 5.36 8.12 -5.65
N MET A 120 5.33 8.21 -4.33
CA MET A 120 6.37 8.90 -3.55
C MET A 120 7.73 8.21 -3.70
N THR A 121 7.77 6.89 -3.83
CA THR A 121 8.99 6.13 -4.16
C THR A 121 9.59 6.59 -5.50
N ALA A 122 8.77 6.86 -6.51
CA ALA A 122 9.25 7.37 -7.79
C ALA A 122 9.84 8.79 -7.67
N LEU A 123 9.20 9.67 -6.90
CA LEU A 123 9.69 11.04 -6.63
C LEU A 123 10.99 11.02 -5.81
N GLU A 124 11.09 10.16 -4.80
CA GLU A 124 12.31 10.01 -3.99
C GLU A 124 13.47 9.49 -4.83
N ASN A 125 13.25 8.50 -5.69
CA ASN A 125 14.27 8.02 -6.63
C ASN A 125 14.73 9.13 -7.57
N TYR A 126 13.81 9.95 -8.09
CA TYR A 126 14.17 11.12 -8.90
C TYR A 126 15.03 12.11 -8.11
N ARG A 127 14.69 12.40 -6.85
CA ARG A 127 15.46 13.27 -5.96
C ARG A 127 16.87 12.70 -5.74
N LEU A 128 16.98 11.43 -5.36
CA LEU A 128 18.27 10.76 -5.12
C LEU A 128 19.18 10.75 -6.34
N VAL A 129 18.63 10.48 -7.54
CA VAL A 129 19.39 10.56 -8.79
C VAL A 129 19.83 12.00 -9.05
N SER A 130 19.01 12.99 -8.77
CA SER A 130 19.35 14.40 -8.97
C SER A 130 20.40 14.90 -7.97
N GLU A 131 20.37 14.42 -6.73
CA GLU A 131 21.38 14.73 -5.70
C GLU A 131 22.73 14.03 -5.95
N SER A 132 22.74 12.89 -6.65
CA SER A 132 23.96 12.19 -7.04
C SER A 132 24.68 12.85 -8.23
N GLN A 133 24.07 13.82 -8.89
CA GLN A 133 24.71 14.63 -9.95
C GLN A 133 25.66 15.66 -9.34
N PRO A 134 26.64 16.18 -10.13
CA PRO A 134 27.59 17.15 -9.61
C PRO A 134 26.91 18.34 -8.94
N ASP A 135 27.57 18.87 -7.92
CA ASP A 135 27.10 19.93 -7.01
C ASP A 135 26.41 21.09 -7.74
N LEU A 136 25.08 21.03 -7.80
CA LEU A 136 24.26 22.05 -8.45
C LEU A 136 24.45 23.45 -7.82
N SER A 137 24.76 23.49 -6.52
CA SER A 137 25.03 24.72 -5.79
C SER A 137 26.41 25.29 -6.17
N GLY A 138 27.40 24.45 -6.34
CA GLY A 138 28.72 24.84 -6.86
C GLY A 138 28.66 25.29 -8.31
N ASP A 139 27.87 24.64 -9.14
CA ASP A 139 27.65 25.08 -10.52
C ASP A 139 26.96 26.45 -10.59
N LEU A 140 25.98 26.70 -9.71
CA LEU A 140 25.33 28.01 -9.60
C LEU A 140 26.33 29.10 -9.19
N ALA A 141 27.20 28.81 -8.21
CA ALA A 141 28.25 29.74 -7.79
C ALA A 141 29.23 30.06 -8.93
N ARG A 142 29.63 29.02 -9.70
CA ARG A 142 30.51 29.17 -10.87
C ARG A 142 29.87 30.02 -11.97
N ILE A 143 28.61 29.76 -12.29
CA ILE A 143 27.86 30.54 -13.29
C ILE A 143 27.77 32.00 -12.87
N ASN A 144 27.49 32.30 -11.61
CA ASN A 144 27.45 33.69 -11.11
C ASN A 144 28.82 34.39 -11.27
N GLN A 145 29.90 33.69 -10.94
CA GLN A 145 31.25 34.25 -11.12
C GLN A 145 31.56 34.56 -12.58
N VAL A 146 31.15 33.71 -13.53
CA VAL A 146 31.34 33.94 -14.95
C VAL A 146 30.52 35.15 -15.42
N ILE A 147 29.24 35.27 -14.99
CA ILE A 147 28.39 36.43 -15.32
C ILE A 147 29.02 37.74 -14.85
N GLU A 148 29.62 37.77 -13.65
CA GLU A 148 30.27 38.95 -13.09
C GLU A 148 31.58 39.31 -13.79
N SER A 149 32.32 38.33 -14.31
CA SER A 149 33.63 38.54 -14.90
C SER A 149 33.63 38.71 -16.42
N THR A 150 32.51 38.43 -17.08
CA THR A 150 32.44 38.46 -18.56
C THR A 150 32.01 39.86 -19.08
N ASP A 151 32.75 40.36 -20.05
CA ASP A 151 32.42 41.62 -20.76
C ASP A 151 31.58 41.40 -22.05
N ASP A 152 31.52 40.16 -22.54
CA ASP A 152 30.75 39.80 -23.73
C ASP A 152 29.26 39.63 -23.38
N ALA A 153 28.44 40.51 -24.01
CA ALA A 153 27.01 40.55 -23.77
C ALA A 153 26.27 39.26 -24.21
N LEU A 154 26.73 38.58 -25.26
CA LEU A 154 26.15 37.31 -25.73
C LEU A 154 26.43 36.19 -24.76
N VAL A 155 27.68 36.07 -24.34
CA VAL A 155 28.12 35.08 -23.36
C VAL A 155 27.41 35.30 -22.03
N ARG A 156 27.29 36.54 -21.57
CA ARG A 156 26.56 36.86 -20.34
C ARG A 156 25.11 36.42 -20.39
N ARG A 157 24.41 36.65 -21.51
CA ARG A 157 23.02 36.22 -21.69
C ARG A 157 22.86 34.69 -21.63
N GLU A 158 23.74 33.94 -22.28
CA GLU A 158 23.70 32.46 -22.22
C GLU A 158 23.89 31.91 -20.80
N TYR A 159 24.79 32.54 -20.03
CA TYR A 159 24.99 32.18 -18.62
C TYR A 159 23.83 32.60 -17.73
N GLU A 160 23.16 33.70 -18.00
CA GLU A 160 21.93 34.15 -17.31
C GLU A 160 20.78 33.16 -17.54
N GLU A 161 20.59 32.68 -18.78
CA GLU A 161 19.60 31.65 -19.12
C GLU A 161 19.92 30.33 -18.41
N SER A 162 21.20 29.93 -18.41
CA SER A 162 21.65 28.71 -17.66
C SER A 162 21.43 28.83 -16.16
N ARG A 163 21.72 30.00 -15.58
CA ARG A 163 21.46 30.30 -14.16
C ARG A 163 19.99 30.14 -13.82
N GLN A 164 19.12 30.72 -14.63
CA GLN A 164 17.68 30.61 -14.41
C GLN A 164 17.21 29.14 -14.46
N ALA A 165 17.64 28.37 -15.46
CA ALA A 165 17.29 26.97 -15.59
C ALA A 165 17.78 26.15 -14.37
N LEU A 166 18.97 26.45 -13.86
CA LEU A 166 19.52 25.78 -12.69
C LEU A 166 18.78 26.15 -11.40
N GLN A 167 18.40 27.43 -11.25
CA GLN A 167 17.59 27.89 -10.12
C GLN A 167 16.19 27.23 -10.11
N GLU A 168 15.54 27.16 -11.27
CA GLU A 168 14.25 26.47 -11.40
C GLU A 168 14.37 24.98 -11.03
N ARG A 169 15.47 24.32 -11.43
CA ARG A 169 15.74 22.92 -11.08
C ARG A 169 15.93 22.74 -9.58
N LEU A 170 16.74 23.60 -8.94
CA LEU A 170 16.93 23.57 -7.47
C LEU A 170 15.62 23.78 -6.74
N HIS A 171 14.82 24.74 -7.16
CA HIS A 171 13.52 25.00 -6.57
C HIS A 171 12.57 23.80 -6.67
N LYS A 172 12.53 23.13 -7.84
CA LYS A 172 11.74 21.89 -8.01
C LYS A 172 12.20 20.77 -7.07
N LEU A 173 13.51 20.59 -6.88
CA LEU A 173 14.04 19.59 -5.96
C LEU A 173 13.66 19.89 -4.50
N GLU A 174 13.68 21.17 -4.10
CA GLU A 174 13.25 21.60 -2.77
C GLU A 174 11.75 21.37 -2.56
N MET A 175 10.92 21.67 -3.55
CA MET A 175 9.47 21.38 -3.52
C MET A 175 9.22 19.86 -3.36
N VAL A 176 9.92 19.02 -4.14
CA VAL A 176 9.82 17.56 -4.02
C VAL A 176 10.21 17.10 -2.62
N SER A 177 11.32 17.61 -2.05
CA SER A 177 11.74 17.25 -0.69
C SER A 177 10.68 17.58 0.35
N THR A 178 10.16 18.80 0.28
CA THR A 178 9.08 19.27 1.18
C THR A 178 7.82 18.40 1.07
N GLN A 179 7.45 18.00 -0.15
CA GLN A 179 6.30 17.14 -0.36
C GLN A 179 6.50 15.74 0.20
N LEU A 180 7.70 15.16 0.04
CA LEU A 180 8.04 13.86 0.63
C LEU A 180 7.94 13.89 2.16
N GLU A 181 8.41 14.97 2.81
CA GLU A 181 8.31 15.15 4.26
C GLU A 181 6.85 15.28 4.73
N ARG A 182 6.01 16.01 3.99
CA ARG A 182 4.58 16.14 4.31
C ARG A 182 3.86 14.79 4.23
N VAL A 183 4.13 14.02 3.17
CA VAL A 183 3.55 12.69 3.00
C VAL A 183 4.02 11.75 4.12
N GLU A 184 5.29 11.81 4.52
CA GLU A 184 5.81 11.03 5.64
C GLU A 184 5.07 11.33 6.94
N ALA A 185 4.86 12.61 7.25
CA ALA A 185 4.09 13.03 8.42
C ALA A 185 2.63 12.52 8.37
N GLN A 186 2.00 12.56 7.18
CA GLN A 186 0.64 12.04 6.99
C GLN A 186 0.57 10.52 7.17
N LEU A 187 1.55 9.77 6.63
CA LEU A 187 1.64 8.32 6.82
C LEU A 187 1.82 7.93 8.29
N LEU A 188 2.62 8.71 9.04
CA LEU A 188 2.76 8.52 10.49
C LEU A 188 1.45 8.76 11.23
N SER A 189 0.73 9.83 10.88
CA SER A 189 -0.60 10.13 11.43
C SER A 189 -1.57 8.99 11.17
N LEU A 190 -1.65 8.53 9.92
CA LEU A 190 -2.51 7.43 9.51
C LEU A 190 -2.18 6.12 10.24
N ALA A 191 -0.89 5.80 10.41
CA ALA A 191 -0.46 4.62 11.15
C ALA A 191 -0.96 4.67 12.61
N ASN A 192 -0.86 5.84 13.27
CA ASN A 192 -1.37 6.03 14.62
C ASN A 192 -2.89 5.90 14.69
N GLU A 193 -3.61 6.44 13.70
CA GLU A 193 -5.07 6.31 13.62
C GLU A 193 -5.51 4.85 13.47
N LEU A 194 -4.86 4.08 12.60
CA LEU A 194 -5.16 2.66 12.42
C LEU A 194 -4.83 1.81 13.64
N ASP A 195 -3.77 2.13 14.38
CA ASP A 195 -3.48 1.51 15.68
C ASP A 195 -4.59 1.81 16.69
N GLY A 196 -5.16 3.02 16.66
CA GLY A 196 -6.35 3.39 17.41
C GLY A 196 -7.58 2.56 17.02
N VAL A 197 -7.80 2.36 15.72
CA VAL A 197 -8.89 1.51 15.21
C VAL A 197 -8.74 0.06 15.67
N VAL A 198 -7.52 -0.51 15.70
CA VAL A 198 -7.26 -1.86 16.25
C VAL A 198 -7.79 -1.93 17.69
N THR A 199 -7.46 -0.94 18.51
CA THR A 199 -7.89 -0.88 19.92
C THR A 199 -9.41 -0.79 20.04
N GLU A 200 -10.06 0.04 19.20
CA GLU A 200 -11.51 0.17 19.17
C GLU A 200 -12.19 -1.15 18.77
N VAL A 201 -11.68 -1.84 17.75
CA VAL A 201 -12.21 -3.13 17.29
C VAL A 201 -12.16 -4.17 18.42
N VAL A 202 -11.04 -4.27 19.15
CA VAL A 202 -10.90 -5.16 20.31
C VAL A 202 -11.91 -4.80 21.40
N ARG A 203 -12.07 -3.51 21.70
CA ARG A 203 -13.03 -3.02 22.68
C ARG A 203 -14.47 -3.36 22.30
N TYR A 204 -14.86 -3.20 21.04
CA TYR A 204 -16.21 -3.51 20.57
C TYR A 204 -16.46 -5.01 20.51
N GLN A 205 -15.45 -5.82 20.21
CA GLN A 205 -15.56 -7.27 20.33
C GLN A 205 -15.94 -7.71 21.75
N ALA A 206 -15.36 -7.07 22.77
CA ALA A 206 -15.67 -7.34 24.17
C ALA A 206 -17.02 -6.74 24.63
N ALA A 207 -17.45 -5.61 24.04
CA ALA A 207 -18.65 -4.88 24.44
C ALA A 207 -19.97 -5.45 23.88
N GLY A 208 -19.89 -6.30 22.85
CA GLY A 208 -21.02 -6.94 22.20
C GLY A 208 -21.57 -6.21 20.96
N PRO A 209 -22.43 -6.90 20.16
CA PRO A 209 -22.80 -6.45 18.81
C PRO A 209 -23.64 -5.17 18.78
N GLU A 210 -24.48 -4.92 19.79
CA GLU A 210 -25.33 -3.73 19.84
C GLU A 210 -24.52 -2.45 20.03
N ARG A 211 -23.52 -2.47 20.93
CA ARG A 211 -22.62 -1.34 21.15
C ARG A 211 -21.70 -1.12 19.95
N ALA A 212 -21.24 -2.20 19.33
CA ALA A 212 -20.48 -2.12 18.09
C ALA A 212 -21.31 -1.44 16.99
N ALA A 213 -22.55 -1.86 16.76
CA ALA A 213 -23.45 -1.30 15.74
C ALA A 213 -23.66 0.22 15.90
N ALA A 214 -23.77 0.70 17.13
CA ALA A 214 -23.95 2.13 17.40
C ALA A 214 -22.73 3.00 17.05
N ARG A 215 -21.52 2.43 17.04
CA ARG A 215 -20.26 3.15 16.85
C ARG A 215 -19.60 2.94 15.47
N VAL A 216 -19.96 1.88 14.77
CA VAL A 216 -19.44 1.59 13.43
C VAL A 216 -19.58 2.77 12.46
N PRO A 217 -20.73 3.50 12.37
CA PRO A 217 -20.84 4.63 11.44
C PRO A 217 -19.82 5.74 11.72
N GLU A 218 -19.53 6.05 12.98
CA GLU A 218 -18.56 7.05 13.38
C GLU A 218 -17.13 6.62 12.98
N LEU A 219 -16.80 5.34 13.20
CA LEU A 219 -15.49 4.80 12.86
C LEU A 219 -15.28 4.76 11.33
N VAL A 220 -16.29 4.38 10.57
CA VAL A 220 -16.26 4.40 9.10
C VAL A 220 -16.12 5.82 8.58
N ALA A 221 -16.85 6.79 9.14
CA ALA A 221 -16.74 8.20 8.74
C ALA A 221 -15.32 8.74 8.97
N LYS A 222 -14.71 8.41 10.12
CA LYS A 222 -13.33 8.79 10.42
C LYS A 222 -12.33 8.19 9.43
N LEU A 223 -12.46 6.90 9.09
CA LEU A 223 -11.59 6.24 8.11
C LEU A 223 -11.73 6.86 6.71
N ARG A 224 -12.94 7.24 6.32
CA ARG A 224 -13.18 7.93 5.04
C ARG A 224 -12.54 9.32 5.01
N GLU A 225 -12.65 10.06 6.08
CA GLU A 225 -11.98 11.37 6.20
C GLU A 225 -10.46 11.23 6.02
N GLU A 226 -9.84 10.20 6.60
CA GLU A 226 -8.41 9.94 6.38
C GLU A 226 -8.12 9.56 4.92
N GLY A 227 -8.97 8.78 4.26
CA GLY A 227 -8.87 8.48 2.83
C GLY A 227 -8.98 9.75 1.95
N GLU A 228 -9.90 10.65 2.27
CA GLU A 228 -10.03 11.93 1.55
C GLU A 228 -8.78 12.81 1.73
N LYS A 229 -8.18 12.85 2.93
CA LYS A 229 -6.91 13.54 3.17
C LYS A 229 -5.78 12.96 2.32
N LEU A 230 -5.67 11.62 2.24
CA LEU A 230 -4.66 10.97 1.39
C LEU A 230 -4.83 11.32 -0.09
N ARG A 231 -6.06 11.32 -0.61
CA ARG A 231 -6.33 11.70 -2.01
C ARG A 231 -5.99 13.16 -2.28
N ALA A 232 -6.30 14.06 -1.34
CA ALA A 232 -5.93 15.47 -1.46
C ALA A 232 -4.40 15.65 -1.56
N PHE A 233 -3.63 14.92 -0.76
CA PHE A 233 -2.16 14.90 -0.87
C PHE A 233 -1.68 14.31 -2.19
N GLU A 234 -2.33 13.27 -2.69
CA GLU A 234 -2.02 12.66 -3.98
C GLU A 234 -2.22 13.65 -5.13
N ASP A 235 -3.34 14.36 -5.13
CA ASP A 235 -3.66 15.37 -6.14
C ASP A 235 -2.69 16.56 -6.10
N GLU A 236 -2.22 16.97 -4.92
CA GLU A 236 -1.20 18.00 -4.77
C GLU A 236 0.15 17.54 -5.34
N ALA A 237 0.54 16.30 -5.07
CA ALA A 237 1.78 15.72 -5.56
C ALA A 237 1.84 15.53 -7.09
N VAL A 238 0.69 15.41 -7.75
CA VAL A 238 0.59 15.29 -9.23
C VAL A 238 0.75 16.63 -9.92
N ARG A 239 0.52 17.75 -9.22
CA ARG A 239 0.62 19.12 -9.79
C ARG A 239 2.04 19.70 -9.78
N LEU A 240 3.00 19.01 -9.17
CA LEU A 240 4.42 19.34 -9.11
C LEU A 240 5.18 18.77 -10.32
#